data_75738c0bb810f5db4a6e780c38434807
#
_entry.id   75738c0bb810f5db4a6e780c38434807
#
_cell.length_a   1.000
_cell.length_b   1.000
_cell.length_c   1.000
_cell.angle_alpha   90.00
_cell.angle_beta   90.00
_cell.angle_gamma   90.00
#
_symmetry.space_group_name_H-M   'P 1'
#
loop_
_entity.id
_entity.type
_entity.pdbx_description
1 polymer ?
#
loop_
_entity_poly.entity_id
_entity_poly.type
_entity_poly.pdbx_seq_one_letter_code
_entity_poly.pdbx_strand_id
1 'polypeptide(L)'
;MKILDILYEFYGEFEFIKEKWNEKYEGILIKIKDEQEYKRCRLAKRTPKKEGYFTVFWKKDKNNMNIPYTNEDLGTELVIVVIDNDKKGLFIIPNEVAIRKKILSTKNSKGKMSMRFYPPWCANLNTTAQSTQKWQLNFFREIELQE
;
A
#
# COMPACT_ATOMS: atom_id res chain seq x y z
N MET A 1 -14.08 -2.84 -8.46
CA MET A 1 -12.70 -2.80 -7.91
C MET A 1 -12.62 -3.68 -6.66
N LYS A 2 -11.70 -4.60 -6.66
CA LYS A 2 -11.53 -5.54 -5.53
C LYS A 2 -11.11 -4.84 -4.23
N ILE A 3 -10.29 -3.80 -4.37
CA ILE A 3 -9.78 -3.07 -3.21
C ILE A 3 -10.89 -2.42 -2.39
N LEU A 4 -11.96 -1.95 -3.05
CA LEU A 4 -13.05 -1.27 -2.36
C LEU A 4 -13.77 -2.18 -1.36
N ASP A 5 -13.97 -3.44 -1.71
CA ASP A 5 -14.66 -4.38 -0.81
C ASP A 5 -13.94 -4.52 0.53
N ILE A 6 -12.62 -4.64 0.46
CA ILE A 6 -11.80 -4.76 1.67
C ILE A 6 -11.77 -3.45 2.46
N LEU A 7 -11.64 -2.33 1.76
CA LEU A 7 -11.57 -1.03 2.41
C LEU A 7 -12.89 -0.68 3.11
N TYR A 8 -14.04 -0.98 2.48
CA TYR A 8 -15.33 -0.76 3.12
C TYR A 8 -15.54 -1.67 4.34
N GLU A 9 -15.08 -2.91 4.24
CA GLU A 9 -15.17 -3.84 5.37
C GLU A 9 -14.35 -3.36 6.57
N PHE A 10 -13.17 -2.82 6.30
CA PHE A 10 -12.25 -2.39 7.35
C PHE A 10 -12.60 -1.02 7.92
N TYR A 11 -12.86 -0.04 7.05
CA TYR A 11 -13.02 1.37 7.45
C TYR A 11 -14.48 1.83 7.58
N GLY A 12 -15.44 1.12 6.99
CA GLY A 12 -16.82 1.60 6.91
C GLY A 12 -16.98 2.64 5.81
N GLU A 13 -17.71 3.72 6.08
CA GLU A 13 -17.99 4.75 5.08
C GLU A 13 -16.79 5.63 4.78
N PHE A 14 -16.56 5.88 3.50
CA PHE A 14 -15.54 6.82 3.04
C PHE A 14 -15.89 7.33 1.64
N GLU A 15 -15.28 8.45 1.27
CA GLU A 15 -15.27 8.94 -0.11
C GLU A 15 -13.99 8.45 -0.77
N PHE A 16 -14.01 8.28 -2.08
CA PHE A 16 -12.78 7.92 -2.77
C PHE A 16 -12.64 8.64 -4.11
N ILE A 17 -11.39 8.80 -4.53
CA ILE A 17 -11.01 9.38 -5.81
C ILE A 17 -10.05 8.40 -6.47
N LYS A 18 -10.33 7.99 -7.70
CA LYS A 18 -9.37 7.19 -8.45
C LYS A 18 -8.14 8.04 -8.75
N GLU A 19 -6.97 7.51 -8.50
CA GLU A 19 -5.75 8.22 -8.87
C GLU A 19 -5.49 8.07 -10.36
N LYS A 20 -4.86 9.08 -10.94
CA LYS A 20 -4.61 9.14 -12.37
C LYS A 20 -3.70 8.03 -12.87
N TRP A 21 -2.78 7.58 -12.02
CA TRP A 21 -1.79 6.56 -12.36
C TRP A 21 -1.96 5.32 -11.48
N ASN A 22 -1.31 4.22 -11.87
CA ASN A 22 -1.33 2.94 -11.15
C ASN A 22 -2.68 2.23 -11.18
N GLU A 23 -3.40 2.36 -12.28
CA GLU A 23 -4.73 1.75 -12.44
C GLU A 23 -4.69 0.23 -12.29
N LYS A 24 -3.63 -0.41 -12.77
CA LYS A 24 -3.45 -1.86 -12.66
C LYS A 24 -3.46 -2.34 -11.21
N TYR A 25 -3.05 -1.48 -10.30
CA TYR A 25 -3.02 -1.77 -8.86
C TYR A 25 -4.13 -1.03 -8.11
N GLU A 26 -5.18 -0.67 -8.84
CA GLU A 26 -6.40 -0.05 -8.31
C GLU A 26 -6.11 1.18 -7.43
N GLY A 27 -5.22 2.05 -7.91
CA GLY A 27 -4.82 3.24 -7.16
C GLY A 27 -5.96 4.18 -6.86
N ILE A 28 -6.22 4.39 -5.58
CA ILE A 28 -7.25 5.33 -5.12
C ILE A 28 -6.78 6.06 -3.87
N LEU A 29 -7.39 7.23 -3.66
CA LEU A 29 -7.29 7.96 -2.41
C LEU A 29 -8.64 7.83 -1.72
N ILE A 30 -8.64 7.52 -0.43
CA ILE A 30 -9.87 7.48 0.35
C ILE A 30 -9.81 8.51 1.47
N LYS A 31 -10.98 9.04 1.81
CA LYS A 31 -11.14 9.92 2.96
C LYS A 31 -12.26 9.35 3.82
N ILE A 32 -11.90 8.90 5.01
CA ILE A 32 -12.83 8.28 5.95
C ILE A 32 -13.83 9.34 6.42
N LYS A 33 -15.06 8.94 6.67
CA LYS A 33 -16.09 9.83 7.20
C LYS A 33 -15.60 10.55 8.45
N ASP A 34 -15.81 11.86 8.48
CA ASP A 34 -15.41 12.75 9.59
C ASP A 34 -13.90 12.94 9.75
N GLU A 35 -13.08 12.41 8.85
CA GLU A 35 -11.65 12.69 8.81
C GLU A 35 -11.33 13.72 7.72
N GLN A 36 -10.26 14.47 7.92
CA GLN A 36 -9.86 15.54 7.01
C GLN A 36 -8.82 15.08 5.99
N GLU A 37 -8.11 14.00 6.30
CA GLU A 37 -6.96 13.58 5.51
C GLU A 37 -7.29 12.39 4.61
N TYR A 38 -6.58 12.31 3.49
CA TYR A 38 -6.69 11.17 2.57
C TYR A 38 -5.67 10.10 2.90
N LYS A 39 -6.01 8.87 2.56
CA LYS A 39 -5.10 7.72 2.61
C LYS A 39 -4.89 7.23 1.18
N ARG A 40 -3.64 6.93 0.83
CA ARG A 40 -3.32 6.39 -0.49
C ARG A 40 -3.37 4.88 -0.45
N CYS A 41 -4.20 4.30 -1.31
CA CYS A 41 -4.46 2.87 -1.29
C CYS A 41 -4.04 2.20 -2.59
N ARG A 42 -3.48 1.00 -2.48
CA ARG A 42 -3.08 0.16 -3.61
C ARG A 42 -3.43 -1.30 -3.34
N LEU A 43 -3.75 -2.02 -4.41
CA LEU A 43 -3.87 -3.47 -4.36
C LEU A 43 -2.51 -4.07 -4.70
N ALA A 44 -1.99 -4.96 -3.87
CA ALA A 44 -0.78 -5.70 -4.16
C ALA A 44 -1.14 -7.06 -4.73
N LYS A 45 -0.37 -7.52 -5.71
CA LYS A 45 -0.69 -8.72 -6.49
C LYS A 45 0.42 -9.74 -6.44
N ARG A 46 0.03 -11.00 -6.46
CA ARG A 46 0.96 -12.10 -6.59
C ARG A 46 1.72 -12.03 -7.92
N THR A 47 2.98 -12.46 -7.90
CA THR A 47 3.78 -12.56 -9.12
C THR A 47 4.30 -14.00 -9.26
N PRO A 48 4.53 -14.48 -10.51
CA PRO A 48 4.79 -15.91 -10.73
C PRO A 48 6.07 -16.47 -10.10
N LYS A 49 7.12 -15.67 -9.96
CA LYS A 49 8.45 -16.19 -9.63
C LYS A 49 8.98 -15.83 -8.25
N LYS A 50 8.31 -14.95 -7.55
CA LYS A 50 8.77 -14.48 -6.23
C LYS A 50 7.67 -14.54 -5.21
N GLU A 51 8.01 -14.88 -3.98
CA GLU A 51 7.09 -14.79 -2.86
C GLU A 51 6.70 -13.34 -2.60
N GLY A 52 5.54 -13.16 -1.96
CA GLY A 52 5.02 -11.84 -1.62
C GLY A 52 4.14 -11.27 -2.70
N TYR A 53 3.69 -10.06 -2.46
CA TYR A 53 2.72 -9.38 -3.31
C TYR A 53 3.29 -8.03 -3.72
N PHE A 54 3.21 -7.75 -5.00
CA PHE A 54 3.85 -6.58 -5.61
C PHE A 54 2.82 -5.48 -5.87
N THR A 55 3.21 -4.23 -5.60
CA THR A 55 2.42 -3.07 -5.99
C THR A 55 3.33 -1.92 -6.36
N VAL A 56 2.73 -0.91 -6.98
CA VAL A 56 3.43 0.30 -7.39
C VAL A 56 2.73 1.53 -6.81
N PHE A 57 3.50 2.56 -6.56
CA PHE A 57 2.99 3.84 -6.09
C PHE A 57 3.92 4.95 -6.60
N TRP A 58 3.65 5.35 -7.83
CA TRP A 58 4.42 6.41 -8.49
C TRP A 58 3.47 7.43 -9.10
N LYS A 59 3.99 8.61 -9.32
CA LYS A 59 3.30 9.67 -10.05
C LYS A 59 4.19 10.15 -11.17
N LYS A 60 3.67 11.00 -12.03
CA LYS A 60 4.48 11.61 -13.08
C LYS A 60 4.82 13.03 -12.70
N ASP A 61 6.05 13.43 -13.02
CA ASP A 61 6.47 14.83 -12.87
C ASP A 61 6.05 15.64 -14.10
N LYS A 62 6.42 16.92 -14.11
CA LYS A 62 6.09 17.83 -15.22
C LYS A 62 6.71 17.41 -16.56
N ASN A 63 7.74 16.60 -16.53
CA ASN A 63 8.42 16.09 -17.72
C ASN A 63 7.90 14.69 -18.12
N ASN A 64 6.78 14.26 -17.54
CA ASN A 64 6.15 12.97 -17.81
C ASN A 64 7.01 11.77 -17.39
N MET A 65 7.91 11.97 -16.41
CA MET A 65 8.74 10.91 -15.86
C MET A 65 8.12 10.34 -14.60
N ASN A 66 8.19 9.01 -14.42
CA ASN A 66 7.71 8.37 -13.22
C ASN A 66 8.63 8.71 -12.05
N ILE A 67 8.03 9.16 -10.96
CA ILE A 67 8.76 9.50 -9.73
C ILE A 67 8.02 8.99 -8.51
N PRO A 68 8.72 8.78 -7.39
CA PRO A 68 8.06 8.42 -6.13
C PRO A 68 7.17 9.54 -5.62
N TYR A 69 6.18 9.19 -4.80
CA TYR A 69 5.47 10.20 -4.02
C TYR A 69 6.38 10.78 -2.95
N THR A 70 6.06 11.98 -2.50
CA THR A 70 6.83 12.70 -1.50
C THR A 70 6.03 12.82 -0.20
N ASN A 71 6.72 13.23 0.86
CA ASN A 71 6.08 13.51 2.14
C ASN A 71 5.13 14.72 2.09
N GLU A 72 5.15 15.49 1.01
CA GLU A 72 4.26 16.63 0.82
C GLU A 72 3.03 16.30 -0.02
N ASP A 73 2.98 15.13 -0.65
CA ASP A 73 1.81 14.70 -1.39
C ASP A 73 0.65 14.38 -0.44
N LEU A 74 -0.58 14.43 -0.96
CA LEU A 74 -1.75 14.06 -0.19
C LEU A 74 -1.63 12.64 0.35
N GLY A 75 -2.15 12.44 1.55
CA GLY A 75 -2.19 11.14 2.18
C GLY A 75 -1.36 11.06 3.44
N THR A 76 -1.99 10.62 4.52
CA THR A 76 -1.34 10.44 5.83
C THR A 76 -0.87 9.01 6.04
N GLU A 77 -1.36 8.10 5.23
CA GLU A 77 -1.02 6.68 5.32
C GLU A 77 -0.99 6.07 3.94
N LEU A 78 -0.15 5.06 3.80
CA LEU A 78 -0.15 4.19 2.63
C LEU A 78 -0.83 2.89 3.04
N VAL A 79 -1.93 2.56 2.38
CA VAL A 79 -2.71 1.36 2.69
C VAL A 79 -2.58 0.38 1.54
N ILE A 80 -1.99 -0.78 1.82
CA ILE A 80 -1.76 -1.82 0.83
C ILE A 80 -2.68 -2.99 1.12
N VAL A 81 -3.58 -3.28 0.21
CA VAL A 81 -4.55 -4.37 0.34
C VAL A 81 -4.03 -5.60 -0.37
N VAL A 82 -4.13 -6.75 0.29
CA VAL A 82 -3.77 -8.04 -0.26
C VAL A 82 -5.00 -8.94 -0.23
N ILE A 83 -5.32 -9.53 -1.38
CA ILE A 83 -6.41 -10.48 -1.52
C ILE A 83 -5.86 -11.70 -2.25
N ASP A 84 -5.87 -12.85 -1.58
CA ASP A 84 -5.41 -14.11 -2.17
C ASP A 84 -6.35 -15.24 -1.73
N ASN A 85 -7.40 -15.44 -2.54
CA ASN A 85 -8.48 -16.38 -2.24
C ASN A 85 -9.16 -16.04 -0.92
N ASP A 86 -9.06 -16.92 0.08
CA ASP A 86 -9.67 -16.71 1.38
C ASP A 86 -8.76 -15.91 2.34
N LYS A 87 -7.56 -15.56 1.92
CA LYS A 87 -6.61 -14.78 2.74
C LYS A 87 -6.68 -13.33 2.32
N LYS A 88 -6.97 -12.46 3.26
CA LYS A 88 -7.16 -11.04 3.00
C LYS A 88 -6.60 -10.23 4.15
N GLY A 89 -6.05 -9.10 3.80
CA GLY A 89 -5.57 -8.18 4.82
C GLY A 89 -5.06 -6.89 4.23
N LEU A 90 -4.58 -6.02 5.09
CA LEU A 90 -4.00 -4.76 4.67
C LEU A 90 -2.82 -4.38 5.55
N PHE A 91 -1.88 -3.70 4.91
CA PHE A 91 -0.78 -3.03 5.60
C PHE A 91 -1.14 -1.55 5.66
N ILE A 92 -1.15 -1.01 6.87
CA ILE A 92 -1.48 0.40 7.10
C ILE A 92 -0.21 1.08 7.59
N ILE A 93 0.46 1.79 6.69
CA ILE A 93 1.80 2.36 6.95
C ILE A 93 1.67 3.87 7.12
N PRO A 94 1.88 4.38 8.35
CA PRO A 94 1.86 5.82 8.59
C PRO A 94 2.94 6.54 7.81
N ASN A 95 2.71 7.80 7.47
CA ASN A 95 3.70 8.61 6.73
C ASN A 95 5.06 8.65 7.40
N GLU A 96 5.11 8.77 8.71
CA GLU A 96 6.39 8.79 9.44
C GLU A 96 7.20 7.50 9.22
N VAL A 97 6.52 6.36 9.14
CA VAL A 97 7.17 5.08 8.85
C VAL A 97 7.59 5.02 7.39
N ALA A 98 6.72 5.48 6.47
CA ALA A 98 7.03 5.53 5.05
C ALA A 98 8.24 6.43 4.76
N ILE A 99 8.41 7.51 5.51
CA ILE A 99 9.59 8.37 5.41
C ILE A 99 10.82 7.63 5.94
N ARG A 100 10.72 7.06 7.14
CA ARG A 100 11.84 6.35 7.77
C ARG A 100 12.33 5.16 6.94
N LYS A 101 11.41 4.46 6.30
CA LYS A 101 11.73 3.31 5.44
C LYS A 101 12.07 3.72 3.99
N LYS A 102 12.16 5.01 3.74
CA LYS A 102 12.51 5.58 2.43
C LYS A 102 11.56 5.14 1.31
N ILE A 103 10.30 5.04 1.64
CA ILE A 103 9.24 4.77 0.67
C ILE A 103 8.83 6.08 0.01
N LEU A 104 8.62 7.12 0.81
CA LEU A 104 8.35 8.47 0.31
C LEU A 104 9.65 9.23 0.11
N SER A 105 9.71 10.03 -0.95
CA SER A 105 10.82 10.95 -1.15
C SER A 105 10.71 12.10 -0.18
N THR A 106 11.85 12.56 0.30
CA THR A 106 11.97 13.77 1.11
C THR A 106 13.01 14.67 0.44
N LYS A 107 13.23 15.84 1.02
CA LYS A 107 14.26 16.77 0.53
C LYS A 107 15.64 16.12 0.46
N ASN A 108 15.92 15.16 1.36
CA ASN A 108 17.24 14.56 1.51
C ASN A 108 17.35 13.11 1.03
N SER A 109 16.25 12.53 0.56
CA SER A 109 16.22 11.10 0.24
C SER A 109 15.21 10.80 -0.85
N LYS A 110 15.59 9.95 -1.80
CA LYS A 110 14.69 9.49 -2.85
C LYS A 110 13.88 8.29 -2.33
N GLY A 111 12.58 8.29 -2.57
CA GLY A 111 11.70 7.21 -2.20
C GLY A 111 11.67 6.07 -3.20
N LYS A 112 10.68 5.21 -3.06
CA LYS A 112 10.47 4.03 -3.91
C LYS A 112 9.23 4.22 -4.78
N MET A 113 9.22 3.56 -5.94
CA MET A 113 8.07 3.54 -6.84
C MET A 113 7.32 2.22 -6.79
N SER A 114 7.88 1.22 -6.11
CA SER A 114 7.28 -0.11 -5.99
C SER A 114 7.85 -0.84 -4.79
N MET A 115 7.11 -1.82 -4.29
CA MET A 115 7.56 -2.67 -3.20
C MET A 115 6.84 -4.00 -3.21
N ARG A 116 7.46 -4.98 -2.54
CA ARG A 116 6.80 -6.23 -2.20
C ARG A 116 6.35 -6.19 -0.75
N PHE A 117 5.21 -6.80 -0.50
CA PHE A 117 4.64 -6.92 0.83
C PHE A 117 4.47 -8.40 1.17
N TYR A 118 4.76 -8.74 2.43
CA TYR A 118 4.83 -10.13 2.87
C TYR A 118 3.90 -10.37 4.07
N PRO A 119 2.62 -10.69 3.81
CA PRO A 119 1.71 -11.08 4.91
C PRO A 119 2.24 -12.31 5.67
N PRO A 120 1.67 -12.61 6.84
CA PRO A 120 2.19 -13.70 7.68
C PRO A 120 2.23 -15.08 7.00
N TRP A 121 1.38 -15.30 6.00
CA TRP A 121 1.33 -16.58 5.30
C TRP A 121 2.42 -16.76 4.25
N CYS A 122 3.22 -15.73 3.98
CA CYS A 122 4.38 -15.86 3.10
C CYS A 122 5.51 -16.54 3.85
N ALA A 123 6.04 -17.62 3.25
CA ALA A 123 7.10 -18.42 3.85
C ALA A 123 8.25 -18.59 2.86
N ASN A 124 9.33 -19.24 3.32
CA ASN A 124 10.50 -19.53 2.49
C ASN A 124 11.14 -18.27 1.89
N LEU A 125 11.15 -17.20 2.69
CA LEU A 125 11.71 -15.93 2.28
C LEU A 125 13.22 -15.91 2.45
N ASN A 126 13.92 -15.23 1.54
CA ASN A 126 15.35 -14.98 1.72
C ASN A 126 15.57 -13.97 2.85
N THR A 127 16.82 -13.75 3.23
CA THR A 127 17.17 -12.89 4.37
C THR A 127 16.64 -11.47 4.23
N THR A 128 16.74 -10.88 3.04
CA THR A 128 16.24 -9.53 2.77
C THR A 128 14.74 -9.46 2.92
N ALA A 129 14.02 -10.42 2.34
CA ALA A 129 12.55 -10.47 2.44
C ALA A 129 12.08 -10.71 3.88
N GLN A 130 12.79 -11.54 4.63
CA GLN A 130 12.50 -11.76 6.05
C GLN A 130 12.61 -10.48 6.86
N SER A 131 13.66 -9.70 6.62
CA SER A 131 13.86 -8.42 7.29
C SER A 131 12.75 -7.43 6.95
N THR A 132 12.34 -7.39 5.69
CA THR A 132 11.23 -6.55 5.25
C THR A 132 9.92 -6.99 5.90
N GLN A 133 9.62 -8.28 5.88
CA GLN A 133 8.41 -8.81 6.51
C GLN A 133 8.34 -8.45 7.99
N LYS A 134 9.47 -8.54 8.69
CA LYS A 134 9.53 -8.29 10.12
C LYS A 134 8.98 -6.91 10.48
N TRP A 135 9.39 -5.87 9.76
CA TRP A 135 8.87 -4.55 10.06
C TRP A 135 7.46 -4.33 9.49
N GLN A 136 7.15 -4.93 8.34
CA GLN A 136 5.84 -4.77 7.72
C GLN A 136 4.71 -5.35 8.60
N LEU A 137 4.96 -6.48 9.25
CA LEU A 137 3.95 -7.15 10.06
C LEU A 137 3.48 -6.31 11.25
N ASN A 138 4.27 -5.33 11.70
CA ASN A 138 3.83 -4.38 12.73
C ASN A 138 2.64 -3.55 12.27
N PHE A 139 2.43 -3.46 10.97
CA PHE A 139 1.39 -2.62 10.36
C PHE A 139 0.33 -3.43 9.63
N PHE A 140 0.34 -4.74 9.81
CA PHE A 140 -0.59 -5.64 9.14
C PHE A 140 -1.85 -5.87 9.94
N ARG A 141 -3.00 -5.88 9.25
CA ARG A 141 -4.30 -6.25 9.81
C ARG A 141 -4.91 -7.32 8.93
N GLU A 142 -5.15 -8.49 9.48
CA GLU A 142 -5.84 -9.55 8.77
C GLU A 142 -7.33 -9.30 8.81
N ILE A 143 -8.01 -9.59 7.70
CA ILE A 143 -9.45 -9.54 7.64
C ILE A 143 -9.95 -10.98 7.65
N GLU A 144 -10.68 -11.32 8.70
CA GLU A 144 -11.23 -12.66 8.85
C GLU A 144 -12.46 -12.83 7.98
N LEU A 145 -12.65 -14.05 7.48
CA LEU A 145 -13.86 -14.39 6.76
C LEU A 145 -15.04 -14.32 7.71
N GLN A 146 -16.07 -13.59 7.29
CA GLN A 146 -17.34 -13.59 8.01
C GLN A 146 -18.16 -14.79 7.55
N GLU A 147 -18.54 -15.62 8.49
CA GLU A 147 -19.43 -16.74 8.23
C GLU A 147 -20.88 -16.28 8.13
#